data_9b212b04ad4e595a18d3d939f327ff2a
#
_entry.id   9b212b04ad4e595a18d3d939f327ff2a
#
_cell.length_a   1.000
_cell.length_b   1.000
_cell.length_c   1.000
_cell.angle_alpha   90.00
_cell.angle_beta   90.00
_cell.angle_gamma   90.00
#
_symmetry.space_group_name_H-M   'P 1'
#
loop_
_entity.id
_entity.type
_entity.pdbx_description
1 polymer ?
#
loop_
_entity_poly.entity_id
_entity_poly.type
_entity_poly.pdbx_seq_one_letter_code
_entity_poly.pdbx_strand_id
1 'polypeptide(L)'
;MKIFVFNMKKYRKKRQFSQMKLAEMLDTSTSYIGEIEINRKIPSLDMVEKIATALEIEPFRLFIDDKNRTEENTLIAEDYLECLSATERQDLTKRLISLLANDIEQFLQPESKA
;
A
#
# COMPACT_ATOMS: atom_id res chain seq x y z
N MET A 1 -5.88 11.67 -3.24
CA MET A 1 -4.81 10.62 -3.27
C MET A 1 -3.65 10.87 -2.31
N LYS A 2 -3.90 11.64 -1.25
CA LYS A 2 -2.82 11.99 -0.31
C LYS A 2 -2.20 10.78 0.38
N ILE A 3 -3.03 9.84 0.81
CA ILE A 3 -2.54 8.63 1.49
C ILE A 3 -1.68 7.81 0.55
N PHE A 4 -2.14 7.63 -0.68
CA PHE A 4 -1.39 6.88 -1.69
C PHE A 4 -0.02 7.50 -1.94
N VAL A 5 0.01 8.80 -2.18
CA VAL A 5 1.25 9.53 -2.48
C VAL A 5 2.22 9.44 -1.30
N PHE A 6 1.73 9.65 -0.10
CA PHE A 6 2.55 9.54 1.10
C PHE A 6 3.18 8.15 1.22
N ASN A 7 2.36 7.11 1.03
CA ASN A 7 2.84 5.74 1.14
C ASN A 7 3.81 5.39 0.02
N MET A 8 3.52 5.81 -1.21
CA MET A 8 4.41 5.59 -2.33
C MET A 8 5.80 6.15 -2.06
N LYS A 9 5.86 7.40 -1.60
CA LYS A 9 7.14 8.03 -1.25
C LYS A 9 7.83 7.29 -0.11
N LYS A 10 7.06 6.91 0.91
CA LYS A 10 7.59 6.22 2.08
C LYS A 10 8.26 4.91 1.69
N TYR A 11 7.56 4.08 0.93
CA TYR A 11 8.11 2.79 0.52
C TYR A 11 9.24 2.95 -0.48
N ARG A 12 9.15 3.94 -1.37
CA ARG A 12 10.24 4.22 -2.29
C ARG A 12 11.53 4.57 -1.54
N LYS A 13 11.42 5.45 -0.56
CA LYS A 13 12.56 5.85 0.25
C LYS A 13 13.09 4.71 1.10
N LYS A 14 12.22 3.88 1.63
CA LYS A 14 12.64 2.69 2.37
C LYS A 14 13.49 1.76 1.53
N ARG A 15 13.18 1.65 0.24
CA ARG A 15 13.95 0.85 -0.69
C ARG A 15 15.18 1.57 -1.19
N GLN A 16 15.36 2.84 -0.80
CA GLN A 16 16.43 3.69 -1.28
C GLN A 16 16.42 3.88 -2.79
N PHE A 17 15.22 3.88 -3.37
CA PHE A 17 15.04 4.16 -4.78
C PHE A 17 14.87 5.64 -5.01
N SER A 18 15.58 6.18 -6.02
CA SER A 18 15.31 7.52 -6.51
C SER A 18 14.04 7.48 -7.36
N GLN A 19 13.50 8.65 -7.66
CA GLN A 19 12.38 8.72 -8.61
C GLN A 19 12.78 8.14 -9.97
N MET A 20 14.02 8.41 -10.39
CA MET A 20 14.54 7.87 -11.64
C MET A 20 14.62 6.36 -11.61
N LYS A 21 15.09 5.79 -10.50
CA LYS A 21 15.20 4.33 -10.38
C LYS A 21 13.82 3.67 -10.45
N LEU A 22 12.85 4.22 -9.74
CA LEU A 22 11.50 3.69 -9.77
C LEU A 22 10.91 3.82 -11.18
N ALA A 23 11.14 4.96 -11.84
CA ALA A 23 10.66 5.16 -13.21
C ALA A 23 11.25 4.12 -14.16
N GLU A 24 12.52 3.81 -14.03
CA GLU A 24 13.15 2.77 -14.84
C GLU A 24 12.50 1.41 -14.61
N MET A 25 12.24 1.08 -13.37
CA MET A 25 11.61 -0.21 -13.02
C MET A 25 10.20 -0.33 -13.57
N LEU A 26 9.50 0.81 -13.69
CA LEU A 26 8.13 0.85 -14.18
C LEU A 26 8.04 1.11 -15.68
N ASP A 27 9.19 1.26 -16.33
CA ASP A 27 9.27 1.59 -17.76
C ASP A 27 8.49 2.87 -18.09
N THR A 28 8.70 3.90 -17.29
CA THR A 28 8.05 5.19 -17.44
C THR A 28 9.06 6.30 -17.23
N SER A 29 8.62 7.56 -17.34
CA SER A 29 9.50 8.70 -17.18
C SER A 29 9.62 9.14 -15.71
N THR A 30 10.76 9.73 -15.37
CA THR A 30 10.96 10.32 -14.04
C THR A 30 9.94 11.42 -13.79
N SER A 31 9.61 12.20 -14.83
CA SER A 31 8.60 13.26 -14.72
C SER A 31 7.25 12.70 -14.30
N TYR A 32 6.86 11.54 -14.83
CA TYR A 32 5.59 10.91 -14.49
C TYR A 32 5.56 10.53 -13.01
N ILE A 33 6.62 9.93 -12.52
CA ILE A 33 6.74 9.57 -11.10
C ILE A 33 6.65 10.84 -10.24
N GLY A 34 7.38 11.88 -10.63
CA GLY A 34 7.35 13.14 -9.91
C GLY A 34 5.96 13.75 -9.88
N GLU A 35 5.23 13.70 -10.98
CA GLU A 35 3.87 14.25 -11.04
C GLU A 35 2.90 13.48 -10.17
N ILE A 36 3.06 12.16 -10.07
CA ILE A 36 2.25 11.38 -9.13
C ILE A 36 2.56 11.82 -7.70
N GLU A 37 3.83 11.98 -7.37
CA GLU A 37 4.25 12.29 -6.01
C GLU A 37 3.88 13.69 -5.55
N ILE A 38 3.52 14.58 -6.46
CA ILE A 38 3.01 15.91 -6.11
C ILE A 38 1.50 16.04 -6.35
N ASN A 39 0.82 14.92 -6.51
CA ASN A 39 -0.64 14.87 -6.72
C ASN A 39 -1.13 15.54 -7.99
N ARG A 40 -0.30 15.63 -9.01
CA ARG A 40 -0.72 16.18 -10.30
C ARG A 40 -1.26 15.13 -11.25
N LYS A 41 -0.89 13.87 -11.04
CA LYS A 41 -1.39 12.77 -11.86
C LYS A 41 -1.85 11.63 -10.97
N ILE A 42 -2.92 10.98 -11.39
CA ILE A 42 -3.47 9.82 -10.71
C ILE A 42 -3.09 8.60 -11.56
N PRO A 43 -2.36 7.63 -10.99
CA PRO A 43 -1.99 6.44 -11.75
C PRO A 43 -3.20 5.55 -11.99
N SER A 44 -3.16 4.78 -13.07
CA SER A 44 -4.16 3.76 -13.33
C SER A 44 -4.00 2.61 -12.33
N LEU A 45 -5.02 1.75 -12.24
CA LEU A 45 -4.93 0.57 -11.39
C LEU A 45 -3.77 -0.33 -11.80
N ASP A 46 -3.55 -0.50 -13.10
CA ASP A 46 -2.40 -1.26 -13.59
C ASP A 46 -1.10 -0.67 -13.09
N MET A 47 -0.99 0.65 -13.13
CA MET A 47 0.23 1.31 -12.67
C MET A 47 0.39 1.15 -11.15
N VAL A 48 -0.71 1.20 -10.40
CA VAL A 48 -0.67 0.96 -8.95
C VAL A 48 -0.11 -0.42 -8.66
N GLU A 49 -0.56 -1.44 -9.38
CA GLU A 49 -0.04 -2.79 -9.21
C GLU A 49 1.44 -2.88 -9.54
N LYS A 50 1.86 -2.22 -10.62
CA LYS A 50 3.27 -2.19 -11.01
C LYS A 50 4.12 -1.48 -9.97
N ILE A 51 3.63 -0.38 -9.43
CA ILE A 51 4.31 0.35 -8.35
C ILE A 51 4.49 -0.55 -7.14
N ALA A 52 3.42 -1.23 -6.73
CA ALA A 52 3.48 -2.12 -5.58
C ALA A 52 4.47 -3.25 -5.81
N THR A 53 4.47 -3.84 -7.00
CA THR A 53 5.40 -4.90 -7.35
C THR A 53 6.84 -4.41 -7.30
N ALA A 54 7.10 -3.23 -7.86
CA ALA A 54 8.45 -2.65 -7.85
C ALA A 54 8.92 -2.36 -6.43
N LEU A 55 8.01 -1.94 -5.57
CA LEU A 55 8.31 -1.65 -4.17
C LEU A 55 8.29 -2.90 -3.29
N GLU A 56 7.91 -4.03 -3.86
CA GLU A 56 7.79 -5.33 -3.17
C GLU A 56 6.84 -5.27 -1.98
N ILE A 57 5.70 -4.64 -2.19
CA ILE A 57 4.64 -4.54 -1.18
C ILE A 57 3.31 -4.98 -1.80
N GLU A 58 2.36 -5.34 -0.94
CA GLU A 58 1.00 -5.60 -1.39
C GLU A 58 0.33 -4.28 -1.80
N PRO A 59 -0.46 -4.25 -2.89
CA PRO A 59 -1.07 -3.00 -3.34
C PRO A 59 -1.90 -2.28 -2.29
N PHE A 60 -2.58 -3.01 -1.40
CA PHE A 60 -3.42 -2.39 -0.37
C PHE A 60 -2.61 -1.53 0.59
N ARG A 61 -1.31 -1.81 0.75
CA ARG A 61 -0.46 -1.03 1.65
C ARG A 61 -0.30 0.41 1.20
N LEU A 62 -0.50 0.66 -0.08
CA LEU A 62 -0.44 2.02 -0.60
C LEU A 62 -1.64 2.87 -0.17
N PHE A 63 -2.69 2.23 0.32
CA PHE A 63 -3.93 2.91 0.68
C PHE A 63 -4.21 2.92 2.18
N ILE A 64 -3.30 2.41 2.99
CA ILE A 64 -3.46 2.37 4.43
C ILE A 64 -2.72 3.54 5.06
N ASP A 65 -3.45 4.30 5.89
CA ASP A 65 -2.83 5.37 6.65
C ASP A 65 -2.32 4.80 7.98
N ASP A 66 -1.01 4.56 8.02
CA ASP A 66 -0.36 4.00 9.20
C ASP A 66 -0.43 4.93 10.41
N LYS A 67 -0.65 6.22 10.19
CA LYS A 67 -0.73 7.18 11.28
C LYS A 67 -2.06 7.13 12.01
N ASN A 68 -3.12 6.74 11.30
CA ASN A 68 -4.47 6.67 11.84
C ASN A 68 -5.04 5.29 11.57
N ARG A 69 -4.64 4.31 12.38
CA ARG A 69 -5.23 2.98 12.29
C ARG A 69 -6.61 3.03 12.94
N THR A 70 -7.56 3.57 12.20
CA THR A 70 -8.92 3.72 12.65
C THR A 70 -9.80 2.67 11.99
N GLU A 71 -11.04 2.57 12.47
CA GLU A 71 -12.03 1.71 11.85
C GLU A 71 -12.26 2.08 10.39
N GLU A 72 -12.11 3.36 10.05
CA GLU A 72 -12.25 3.82 8.67
C GLU A 72 -11.25 3.15 7.74
N ASN A 73 -10.00 3.03 8.17
CA ASN A 73 -8.97 2.38 7.35
C ASN A 73 -9.27 0.90 7.16
N THR A 74 -9.83 0.28 8.17
CA THR A 74 -10.26 -1.12 8.08
C THR A 74 -11.41 -1.26 7.10
N LEU A 75 -12.37 -0.32 7.13
CA LEU A 75 -13.50 -0.32 6.21
C LEU A 75 -13.05 -0.14 4.76
N ILE A 76 -12.08 0.75 4.52
CA ILE A 76 -11.53 0.94 3.18
C ILE A 76 -10.90 -0.36 2.68
N ALA A 77 -10.18 -1.05 3.54
CA ALA A 77 -9.56 -2.32 3.17
C ALA A 77 -10.63 -3.38 2.85
N GLU A 78 -11.71 -3.41 3.62
CA GLU A 78 -12.82 -4.33 3.37
C GLU A 78 -13.50 -4.04 2.03
N ASP A 79 -13.75 -2.76 1.75
CA ASP A 79 -14.33 -2.35 0.47
C ASP A 79 -13.45 -2.78 -0.70
N TYR A 80 -12.14 -2.61 -0.54
CA TYR A 80 -11.19 -3.04 -1.57
C TYR A 80 -11.30 -4.55 -1.81
N LEU A 81 -11.40 -5.33 -0.73
CA LEU A 81 -11.51 -6.79 -0.83
C LEU A 81 -12.78 -7.22 -1.55
N GLU A 82 -13.89 -6.48 -1.36
CA GLU A 82 -15.15 -6.80 -2.01
C GLU A 82 -15.10 -6.63 -3.53
N CYS A 83 -14.20 -5.81 -4.03
CA CYS A 83 -14.04 -5.59 -5.45
C CYS A 83 -13.27 -6.70 -6.17
N LEU A 84 -12.72 -7.64 -5.43
CA LEU A 84 -11.89 -8.71 -5.97
C LEU A 84 -12.70 -9.98 -6.24
N SER A 85 -12.18 -10.86 -7.10
CA SER A 85 -12.77 -12.16 -7.30
C SER A 85 -12.69 -12.99 -6.01
N ALA A 86 -13.49 -14.05 -5.93
CA ALA A 86 -13.50 -14.91 -4.73
C ALA A 86 -12.11 -15.45 -4.41
N THR A 87 -11.40 -15.92 -5.44
CA THR A 87 -10.04 -16.47 -5.24
C THR A 87 -9.05 -15.39 -4.81
N GLU A 88 -9.08 -14.26 -5.49
CA GLU A 88 -8.22 -13.14 -5.14
C GLU A 88 -8.52 -12.62 -3.74
N ARG A 89 -9.80 -12.56 -3.39
CA ARG A 89 -10.22 -12.14 -2.07
C ARG A 89 -9.70 -13.07 -0.98
N GLN A 90 -9.80 -14.37 -1.19
CA GLN A 90 -9.32 -15.34 -0.20
C GLN A 90 -7.83 -15.23 0.02
N ASP A 91 -7.08 -15.13 -1.09
CA ASP A 91 -5.63 -15.02 -1.02
C ASP A 91 -5.21 -13.72 -0.32
N LEU A 92 -5.81 -12.62 -0.73
CA LEU A 92 -5.50 -11.31 -0.14
C LEU A 92 -5.97 -11.23 1.31
N THR A 93 -7.12 -11.84 1.63
CA THR A 93 -7.62 -11.88 3.00
C THR A 93 -6.65 -12.61 3.92
N LYS A 94 -6.10 -13.74 3.46
CA LYS A 94 -5.11 -14.48 4.24
C LYS A 94 -3.88 -13.62 4.51
N ARG A 95 -3.40 -12.91 3.50
CA ARG A 95 -2.24 -12.04 3.65
C ARG A 95 -2.53 -10.87 4.58
N LEU A 96 -3.70 -10.26 4.42
CA LEU A 96 -4.11 -9.14 5.23
C LEU A 96 -4.27 -9.55 6.69
N ILE A 97 -4.92 -10.68 6.95
CA ILE A 97 -5.09 -11.19 8.30
C ILE A 97 -3.74 -11.48 8.94
N SER A 98 -2.83 -12.08 8.18
CA SER A 98 -1.50 -12.38 8.69
C SER A 98 -0.75 -11.11 9.11
N LEU A 99 -0.84 -10.06 8.28
CA LEU A 99 -0.18 -8.79 8.57
C LEU A 99 -0.83 -8.07 9.76
N LEU A 100 -2.15 -8.04 9.78
CA LEU A 100 -2.88 -7.40 10.87
C LEU A 100 -2.73 -8.16 12.18
N ALA A 101 -2.68 -9.50 12.11
CA ALA A 101 -2.47 -10.31 13.31
C ALA A 101 -1.11 -10.01 13.93
N ASN A 102 -0.08 -9.87 13.13
CA ASN A 102 1.23 -9.49 13.64
C ASN A 102 1.20 -8.12 14.32
N ASP A 103 0.56 -7.16 13.68
CA ASP A 103 0.44 -5.83 14.23
C ASP A 103 -0.37 -5.82 15.51
N ILE A 104 -1.48 -6.55 15.51
CA ILE A 104 -2.34 -6.65 16.68
C ILE A 104 -1.64 -7.35 17.83
N GLU A 105 -0.91 -8.41 17.55
CA GLU A 105 -0.14 -9.10 18.58
C GLU A 105 0.86 -8.18 19.24
N GLN A 106 1.57 -7.40 18.45
CA GLN A 106 2.53 -6.44 18.98
C GLN A 106 1.83 -5.38 19.81
N PHE A 107 0.65 -4.97 19.40
CA PHE A 107 -0.09 -3.91 20.07
C PHE A 107 -0.84 -4.41 21.30
N LEU A 108 -1.48 -5.56 21.21
CA LEU A 108 -2.33 -6.09 22.27
C LEU A 108 -1.62 -7.04 23.23
N GLN A 109 -0.41 -7.47 22.90
CA GLN A 109 0.31 -8.41 23.72
C GLN A 109 0.42 -8.02 25.20
N PRO A 110 0.70 -6.76 25.53
CA PRO A 110 0.69 -6.36 26.94
C PRO A 110 -0.67 -6.51 27.60
N GLU A 111 -1.71 -6.25 26.85
CA GLU A 111 -3.08 -6.34 27.36
C GLU A 111 -3.57 -7.78 27.47
N SER A 112 -3.23 -8.60 26.51
CA SER A 112 -3.64 -10.00 26.52
C SER A 112 -2.98 -10.78 27.64
N LYS A 113 -1.90 -10.26 28.20
CA LYS A 113 -1.21 -10.88 29.33
C LYS A 113 -1.74 -10.42 30.68
N ALA A 114 -2.53 -9.38 30.63
CA ALA A 114 -3.17 -8.87 31.83
C ALA A 114 -4.42 -9.70 32.18
#